data_6e45a495ee450ac25df08ae6c91e7c83
#
_entry.id   6e45a495ee450ac25df08ae6c91e7c83
#
_cell.length_a   1.000
_cell.length_b   1.000
_cell.length_c   1.000
_cell.angle_alpha   90.00
_cell.angle_beta   90.00
_cell.angle_gamma   90.00
#
_symmetry.space_group_name_H-M   'P 1'
#
loop_
_entity.id
_entity.type
_entity.pdbx_description
1 polymer ?
#
loop_
_entity_poly.entity_id
_entity_poly.type
_entity_poly.pdbx_seq_one_letter_code
_entity_poly.pdbx_strand_id
1 'polypeptide(L)'
;MFGIGDDYYNQSLRKLVIGFGTLFNEIYVQRLSSTNQIIETIRVPLSYAPKEKFVNRLNSGVSSISDSTKIEIVLPAIGFQMSGLVYDPTRKLNKLKTTFYESSTELSSMWSEVPYNVSFTLFVFTRTMDDNLQIIEQILPNFTPDFTVSLNFNSLNSKVDVPIVLNSVQTAEDYEGTFQIRRSVTSTLTFTAKTYIYGKIKETPNYIIETADINFFDGLDKATDYKFDIGYTGDSIIGDVHYVP
;
A
#
# COMPACT_ATOMS: atom_id res chain seq x y z
N MET A 1 12.10 21.53 -15.34
CA MET A 1 12.43 21.96 -13.98
C MET A 1 11.60 21.13 -13.03
N PHE A 2 12.21 20.32 -12.18
CA PHE A 2 11.47 19.55 -11.20
C PHE A 2 10.86 20.55 -10.21
N GLY A 3 9.52 20.63 -10.16
CA GLY A 3 8.80 21.50 -9.24
C GLY A 3 8.89 21.01 -7.80
N ILE A 4 10.10 21.11 -7.22
CA ILE A 4 10.29 20.98 -5.78
C ILE A 4 9.80 22.31 -5.19
N GLY A 5 8.51 22.46 -5.02
CA GLY A 5 7.91 23.69 -4.54
C GLY A 5 6.39 23.71 -4.66
N ASP A 6 5.84 22.77 -5.39
CA ASP A 6 4.40 22.59 -5.47
C ASP A 6 3.94 21.62 -4.39
N ASP A 7 3.04 22.05 -3.55
CA ASP A 7 2.42 21.19 -2.53
C ASP A 7 1.52 20.16 -3.20
N TYR A 8 1.92 18.88 -3.13
CA TYR A 8 1.06 17.76 -3.51
C TYR A 8 1.24 16.59 -2.54
N TYR A 9 0.17 15.89 -2.25
CA TYR A 9 0.19 14.75 -1.35
C TYR A 9 -0.76 13.65 -1.80
N ASN A 10 -0.23 12.67 -2.52
CA ASN A 10 -0.98 11.52 -3.05
C ASN A 10 -1.34 10.47 -2.00
N GLN A 11 -0.84 10.62 -0.77
CA GLN A 11 -1.02 9.69 0.35
C GLN A 11 -0.57 8.24 0.06
N SER A 12 0.28 8.02 -0.95
CA SER A 12 0.68 6.69 -1.40
C SER A 12 1.29 5.85 -0.28
N LEU A 13 2.25 6.40 0.46
CA LEU A 13 2.88 5.72 1.59
C LEU A 13 1.89 5.47 2.72
N ARG A 14 1.02 6.43 3.03
CA ARG A 14 -0.01 6.27 4.06
C ARG A 14 -0.98 5.15 3.71
N LYS A 15 -1.45 5.10 2.46
CA LYS A 15 -2.35 4.04 1.97
C LYS A 15 -1.67 2.67 2.04
N LEU A 16 -0.36 2.61 1.69
CA LEU A 16 0.42 1.38 1.79
C LEU A 16 0.54 0.90 3.24
N VAL A 17 0.84 1.80 4.19
CA VAL A 17 0.92 1.47 5.62
C VAL A 17 -0.42 0.94 6.15
N ILE A 18 -1.54 1.59 5.77
CA ILE A 18 -2.88 1.13 6.14
C ILE A 18 -3.17 -0.23 5.50
N GLY A 19 -2.88 -0.40 4.20
CA GLY A 19 -3.05 -1.66 3.49
C GLY A 19 -2.26 -2.80 4.12
N PHE A 20 -1.00 -2.56 4.52
CA PHE A 20 -0.19 -3.53 5.24
C PHE A 20 -0.82 -3.91 6.60
N GLY A 21 -1.29 -2.92 7.37
CA GLY A 21 -1.92 -3.17 8.66
C GLY A 21 -3.23 -3.98 8.54
N THR A 22 -4.02 -3.78 7.48
CA THR A 22 -5.27 -4.52 7.31
C THR A 22 -5.08 -6.02 7.13
N LEU A 23 -3.91 -6.46 6.62
CA LEU A 23 -3.60 -7.89 6.45
C LEU A 23 -3.55 -8.65 7.77
N PHE A 24 -3.17 -7.99 8.86
CA PHE A 24 -2.95 -8.62 10.16
C PHE A 24 -4.02 -8.26 11.20
N ASN A 25 -5.12 -7.66 10.77
CA ASN A 25 -6.17 -7.17 11.68
C ASN A 25 -7.11 -8.28 12.19
N GLU A 26 -7.13 -9.44 11.56
CA GLU A 26 -8.03 -10.56 11.86
C GLU A 26 -7.25 -11.80 12.34
N ILE A 27 -6.34 -11.60 13.28
CA ILE A 27 -5.57 -12.69 13.91
C ILE A 27 -6.18 -12.99 15.27
N TYR A 28 -6.40 -14.27 15.55
CA TYR A 28 -7.01 -14.75 16.77
C TYR A 28 -6.14 -15.80 17.45
N VAL A 29 -6.13 -15.80 18.76
CA VAL A 29 -5.51 -16.84 19.59
C VAL A 29 -6.60 -17.62 20.29
N GLN A 30 -6.53 -18.95 20.20
CA GLN A 30 -7.45 -19.87 20.85
C GLN A 30 -6.81 -20.48 22.10
N ARG A 31 -7.53 -20.40 23.20
CA ARG A 31 -7.14 -21.09 24.42
C ARG A 31 -7.88 -22.42 24.53
N LEU A 32 -7.10 -23.49 24.63
CA LEU A 32 -7.62 -24.85 24.69
C LEU A 32 -7.66 -25.35 26.11
N SER A 33 -8.68 -26.17 26.41
CA SER A 33 -8.74 -26.98 27.65
C SER A 33 -7.78 -28.17 27.57
N SER A 34 -7.54 -28.82 28.70
CA SER A 34 -6.83 -30.12 28.78
C SER A 34 -7.46 -31.22 27.93
N THR A 35 -8.72 -31.04 27.50
CA THR A 35 -9.47 -31.94 26.61
C THR A 35 -9.52 -31.47 25.15
N ASN A 36 -8.63 -30.54 24.74
CA ASN A 36 -8.59 -29.93 23.41
C ASN A 36 -9.91 -29.23 22.97
N GLN A 37 -10.73 -28.79 23.90
CA GLN A 37 -11.90 -27.95 23.62
C GLN A 37 -11.53 -26.50 23.70
N ILE A 38 -12.04 -25.67 22.76
CA ILE A 38 -11.83 -24.21 22.75
C ILE A 38 -12.60 -23.61 23.94
N ILE A 39 -11.86 -23.01 24.88
CA ILE A 39 -12.43 -22.30 26.01
C ILE A 39 -12.71 -20.83 25.64
N GLU A 40 -11.76 -20.20 24.95
CA GLU A 40 -11.80 -18.77 24.63
C GLU A 40 -11.09 -18.50 23.32
N THR A 41 -11.63 -17.54 22.56
CA THR A 41 -10.98 -17.01 21.34
C THR A 41 -10.72 -15.52 21.55
N ILE A 42 -9.46 -15.12 21.52
CA ILE A 42 -9.01 -13.76 21.79
C ILE A 42 -8.53 -13.15 20.47
N ARG A 43 -9.11 -12.01 20.06
CA ARG A 43 -8.60 -11.22 18.95
C ARG A 43 -7.33 -10.50 19.38
N VAL A 44 -6.27 -10.62 18.57
CA VAL A 44 -5.00 -9.97 18.85
C VAL A 44 -5.04 -8.50 18.39
N PRO A 45 -4.86 -7.51 19.29
CA PRO A 45 -4.86 -6.12 18.90
C PRO A 45 -3.63 -5.77 18.08
N LEU A 46 -3.85 -5.03 16.98
CA LEU A 46 -2.82 -4.54 16.08
C LEU A 46 -2.64 -3.04 16.26
N SER A 47 -1.41 -2.54 16.29
CA SER A 47 -1.14 -1.11 16.31
C SER A 47 0.14 -0.74 15.54
N TYR A 48 0.11 0.47 14.93
CA TYR A 48 1.29 1.05 14.29
C TYR A 48 2.16 1.73 15.34
N ALA A 49 3.26 1.11 15.71
CA ALA A 49 4.20 1.67 16.66
C ALA A 49 5.56 0.95 16.61
N PRO A 50 6.67 1.64 16.93
CA PRO A 50 7.98 1.03 17.08
C PRO A 50 8.03 0.05 18.26
N LYS A 51 8.96 -0.92 18.19
CA LYS A 51 9.13 -1.95 19.22
C LYS A 51 9.32 -1.36 20.62
N GLU A 52 10.11 -0.31 20.74
CA GLU A 52 10.46 0.34 22.01
C GLU A 52 9.22 0.88 22.74
N LYS A 53 8.22 1.35 21.99
CA LYS A 53 6.98 1.84 22.58
C LYS A 53 6.19 0.74 23.28
N PHE A 54 6.20 -0.48 22.73
CA PHE A 54 5.58 -1.65 23.34
C PHE A 54 6.35 -2.10 24.57
N VAL A 55 7.68 -2.23 24.45
CA VAL A 55 8.57 -2.63 25.55
C VAL A 55 8.47 -1.64 26.70
N ASN A 56 8.52 -0.34 26.43
CA ASN A 56 8.36 0.69 27.46
C ASN A 56 7.01 0.64 28.17
N ARG A 57 5.94 0.35 27.45
CA ARG A 57 4.60 0.19 28.06
C ARG A 57 4.49 -1.10 28.87
N LEU A 58 5.14 -2.19 28.44
CA LEU A 58 5.22 -3.40 29.24
C LEU A 58 5.99 -3.18 30.55
N ASN A 59 7.08 -2.41 30.49
CA ASN A 59 7.92 -2.12 31.64
C ASN A 59 7.31 -1.04 32.57
N SER A 60 6.61 -0.05 32.03
CA SER A 60 6.01 1.02 32.83
C SER A 60 4.79 0.58 33.66
N GLY A 61 4.26 -0.61 33.40
CA GLY A 61 3.23 -1.21 34.27
C GLY A 61 3.69 -1.53 35.69
N VAL A 62 4.98 -1.33 36.02
CA VAL A 62 5.57 -1.67 37.33
C VAL A 62 5.88 -0.46 38.21
N SER A 63 5.95 0.77 37.72
CA SER A 63 6.27 1.92 38.55
C SER A 63 5.59 3.20 38.12
N SER A 64 4.52 3.53 38.78
CA SER A 64 4.29 4.80 39.46
C SER A 64 2.89 4.86 40.07
N ILE A 65 2.90 4.90 41.35
CA ILE A 65 1.79 5.31 42.23
C ILE A 65 1.63 6.80 41.99
N SER A 66 0.82 7.17 41.01
CA SER A 66 0.16 8.48 40.91
C SER A 66 -0.46 8.63 39.52
N ASP A 67 -1.75 8.61 39.56
CA ASP A 67 -2.69 8.98 38.52
C ASP A 67 -3.38 7.87 37.71
N SER A 68 -4.68 7.98 37.69
CA SER A 68 -5.71 6.97 37.49
C SER A 68 -5.98 6.47 36.08
N THR A 69 -4.95 6.29 35.26
CA THR A 69 -5.16 5.64 33.94
C THR A 69 -3.98 4.73 33.60
N LYS A 70 -3.93 3.56 34.22
CA LYS A 70 -3.02 2.50 33.81
C LYS A 70 -3.57 1.87 32.52
N ILE A 71 -3.02 2.26 31.38
CA ILE A 71 -3.24 1.51 30.13
C ILE A 71 -2.27 0.33 30.17
N GLU A 72 -2.71 -0.77 30.71
CA GLU A 72 -1.98 -2.03 30.67
C GLU A 72 -2.09 -2.61 29.24
N ILE A 73 -0.96 -2.93 28.61
CA ILE A 73 -0.99 -3.66 27.34
C ILE A 73 -1.37 -5.10 27.68
N VAL A 74 -2.50 -5.53 27.16
CA VAL A 74 -2.92 -6.94 27.23
C VAL A 74 -2.14 -7.72 26.17
N LEU A 75 -1.43 -8.74 26.59
CA LEU A 75 -0.81 -9.72 25.69
C LEU A 75 -1.81 -10.85 25.39
N PRO A 76 -1.85 -11.38 24.17
CA PRO A 76 -1.00 -11.10 23.01
C PRO A 76 -1.29 -9.75 22.32
N ALA A 77 -0.27 -9.14 21.69
CA ALA A 77 -0.40 -7.90 20.94
C ALA A 77 0.55 -7.91 19.72
N ILE A 78 0.11 -7.27 18.64
CA ILE A 78 0.90 -7.11 17.41
C ILE A 78 1.19 -5.64 17.18
N GLY A 79 2.46 -5.33 16.93
CA GLY A 79 2.91 -4.01 16.51
C GLY A 79 3.55 -4.07 15.14
N PHE A 80 3.45 -3.01 14.36
CA PHE A 80 4.21 -2.92 13.11
C PHE A 80 4.70 -1.51 12.86
N GLN A 81 5.77 -1.40 12.08
CA GLN A 81 6.32 -0.13 11.64
C GLN A 81 6.91 -0.25 10.25
N MET A 82 6.92 0.86 9.53
CA MET A 82 7.73 1.03 8.33
C MET A 82 9.18 1.27 8.77
N SER A 83 10.10 0.40 8.36
CA SER A 83 11.50 0.43 8.80
C SER A 83 12.46 1.03 7.77
N GLY A 84 12.08 1.07 6.49
CA GLY A 84 12.94 1.61 5.44
C GLY A 84 12.25 1.83 4.11
N LEU A 85 12.89 2.66 3.29
CA LEU A 85 12.48 2.95 1.92
C LEU A 85 13.74 2.95 1.04
N VAL A 86 13.78 2.06 0.05
CA VAL A 86 14.93 1.89 -0.84
C VAL A 86 14.48 1.94 -2.30
N TYR A 87 15.16 2.76 -3.12
CA TYR A 87 14.93 2.79 -4.57
C TYR A 87 15.30 1.45 -5.20
N ASP A 88 14.46 0.96 -6.11
CA ASP A 88 14.72 -0.28 -6.85
C ASP A 88 15.19 0.01 -8.29
N PRO A 89 16.49 -0.10 -8.56
CA PRO A 89 17.04 0.16 -9.89
C PRO A 89 16.64 -0.89 -10.93
N THR A 90 16.25 -2.09 -10.50
CA THR A 90 15.90 -3.19 -11.44
C THR A 90 14.57 -2.95 -12.13
N ARG A 91 13.65 -2.24 -11.47
CA ARG A 91 12.32 -1.87 -11.98
C ARG A 91 12.27 -0.45 -12.55
N LYS A 92 13.43 0.17 -12.83
CA LYS A 92 13.53 1.53 -13.35
C LYS A 92 12.77 1.69 -14.65
N LEU A 93 11.85 2.66 -14.69
CA LEU A 93 11.12 3.06 -15.89
C LEU A 93 11.83 4.22 -16.62
N ASN A 94 11.41 4.46 -17.86
CA ASN A 94 11.94 5.59 -18.64
C ASN A 94 11.50 6.92 -17.99
N LYS A 95 12.45 7.79 -17.67
CA LYS A 95 12.20 9.10 -17.04
C LYS A 95 11.39 10.06 -17.90
N LEU A 96 11.43 9.89 -19.22
CA LEU A 96 10.72 10.75 -20.17
C LEU A 96 9.31 10.27 -20.48
N LYS A 97 8.91 9.09 -19.99
CA LYS A 97 7.58 8.57 -20.20
C LYS A 97 6.59 9.40 -19.39
N THR A 98 5.61 9.96 -20.06
CA THR A 98 4.45 10.61 -19.47
C THR A 98 3.24 9.73 -19.74
N THR A 99 2.45 9.45 -18.72
CA THR A 99 1.19 8.73 -18.84
C THR A 99 0.07 9.76 -18.85
N PHE A 100 -0.80 9.65 -19.83
CA PHE A 100 -1.98 10.52 -19.97
C PHE A 100 -3.20 9.78 -19.44
N TYR A 101 -4.04 10.52 -18.74
CA TYR A 101 -5.31 10.04 -18.22
C TYR A 101 -6.39 10.94 -18.76
N GLU A 102 -7.41 10.35 -19.32
CA GLU A 102 -8.56 11.05 -19.88
C GLU A 102 -9.67 11.13 -18.83
N SER A 103 -10.13 12.32 -18.56
CA SER A 103 -11.41 12.59 -17.90
C SER A 103 -12.35 13.17 -18.95
N SER A 104 -13.64 13.08 -18.75
CA SER A 104 -14.66 13.46 -19.74
C SER A 104 -14.51 14.87 -20.33
N THR A 105 -13.70 15.73 -19.76
CA THR A 105 -13.48 17.14 -20.18
C THR A 105 -12.03 17.59 -20.17
N GLU A 106 -11.11 16.84 -19.52
CA GLU A 106 -9.73 17.30 -19.30
C GLU A 106 -8.74 16.16 -19.47
N LEU A 107 -7.62 16.43 -20.12
CA LEU A 107 -6.50 15.53 -20.25
C LEU A 107 -5.50 15.80 -19.13
N SER A 108 -5.39 14.85 -18.20
CA SER A 108 -4.40 14.92 -17.14
C SER A 108 -3.14 14.15 -17.52
N SER A 109 -1.98 14.66 -17.19
CA SER A 109 -0.71 14.00 -17.45
C SER A 109 0.10 13.82 -16.18
N MET A 110 0.79 12.68 -16.08
CA MET A 110 1.67 12.36 -14.96
C MET A 110 2.98 11.76 -15.46
N TRP A 111 4.08 12.14 -14.83
CA TRP A 111 5.36 11.49 -15.07
C TRP A 111 5.34 10.03 -14.63
N SER A 112 6.15 9.18 -15.27
CA SER A 112 6.31 7.79 -14.87
C SER A 112 6.54 7.65 -13.38
N GLU A 113 5.91 6.64 -12.82
CA GLU A 113 6.07 6.23 -11.45
C GLU A 113 7.51 5.80 -11.13
N VAL A 114 7.92 6.02 -9.89
CA VAL A 114 9.26 5.66 -9.40
C VAL A 114 9.17 4.43 -8.52
N PRO A 115 9.91 3.34 -8.86
CA PRO A 115 9.87 2.09 -8.10
C PRO A 115 10.63 2.21 -6.78
N TYR A 116 9.99 1.81 -5.69
CA TYR A 116 10.58 1.72 -4.36
C TYR A 116 10.22 0.40 -3.68
N ASN A 117 11.16 -0.11 -2.91
CA ASN A 117 10.97 -1.19 -1.97
C ASN A 117 10.80 -0.60 -0.58
N VAL A 118 9.64 -0.86 0.03
CA VAL A 118 9.31 -0.40 1.38
C VAL A 118 9.44 -1.55 2.33
N SER A 119 10.31 -1.41 3.33
CA SER A 119 10.51 -2.42 4.35
C SER A 119 9.55 -2.20 5.51
N PHE A 120 8.88 -3.26 5.94
CA PHE A 120 8.04 -3.29 7.12
C PHE A 120 8.57 -4.31 8.13
N THR A 121 8.44 -3.99 9.39
CA THR A 121 8.74 -4.91 10.48
C THR A 121 7.49 -5.07 11.34
N LEU A 122 7.09 -6.31 11.52
CA LEU A 122 5.97 -6.70 12.38
C LEU A 122 6.53 -7.36 13.63
N PHE A 123 6.03 -6.96 14.79
CA PHE A 123 6.41 -7.49 16.09
C PHE A 123 5.21 -8.18 16.72
N VAL A 124 5.38 -9.44 17.09
CA VAL A 124 4.38 -10.23 17.81
C VAL A 124 4.85 -10.37 19.24
N PHE A 125 4.10 -9.83 20.18
CA PHE A 125 4.38 -9.89 21.61
C PHE A 125 3.40 -10.84 22.27
N THR A 126 3.92 -11.90 22.91
CA THR A 126 3.11 -12.91 23.59
C THR A 126 3.69 -13.23 24.95
N ARG A 127 2.88 -13.82 25.80
CA ARG A 127 3.31 -14.30 27.11
C ARG A 127 3.81 -15.75 27.07
N THR A 128 3.23 -16.53 26.18
CA THR A 128 3.55 -17.96 26.01
C THR A 128 4.04 -18.24 24.60
N MET A 129 4.87 -19.27 24.44
CA MET A 129 5.33 -19.70 23.13
C MET A 129 4.19 -20.27 22.28
N ASP A 130 3.21 -20.92 22.93
CA ASP A 130 2.03 -21.47 22.26
C ASP A 130 1.20 -20.39 21.55
N ASP A 131 0.89 -19.28 22.25
CA ASP A 131 0.20 -18.12 21.65
C ASP A 131 1.01 -17.55 20.45
N ASN A 132 2.35 -17.54 20.56
CA ASN A 132 3.22 -17.04 19.52
C ASN A 132 3.17 -17.93 18.26
N LEU A 133 3.27 -19.24 18.45
CA LEU A 133 3.20 -20.19 17.33
C LEU A 133 1.86 -20.15 16.63
N GLN A 134 0.74 -20.06 17.36
CA GLN A 134 -0.59 -19.92 16.77
C GLN A 134 -0.70 -18.68 15.88
N ILE A 135 -0.12 -17.55 16.29
CA ILE A 135 -0.12 -16.34 15.49
C ILE A 135 0.75 -16.50 14.23
N ILE A 136 1.95 -17.06 14.37
CA ILE A 136 2.85 -17.27 13.24
C ILE A 136 2.25 -18.24 12.23
N GLU A 137 1.63 -19.34 12.68
CA GLU A 137 0.96 -20.30 11.80
C GLU A 137 -0.22 -19.71 11.02
N GLN A 138 -0.87 -18.67 11.53
CA GLN A 138 -1.91 -17.96 10.77
C GLN A 138 -1.34 -17.01 9.71
N ILE A 139 -0.12 -16.51 9.91
CA ILE A 139 0.53 -15.58 9.00
C ILE A 139 1.24 -16.30 7.85
N LEU A 140 2.06 -17.30 8.15
CA LEU A 140 2.98 -17.93 7.20
C LEU A 140 2.32 -18.50 5.94
N PRO A 141 1.18 -19.21 6.00
CA PRO A 141 0.58 -19.82 4.82
C PRO A 141 0.12 -18.82 3.77
N ASN A 142 -0.12 -17.56 4.16
CA ASN A 142 -0.56 -16.53 3.25
C ASN A 142 0.59 -15.96 2.38
N PHE A 143 1.84 -16.23 2.77
CA PHE A 143 3.03 -15.72 2.06
C PHE A 143 3.78 -16.86 1.37
N THR A 144 3.49 -17.07 0.07
CA THR A 144 4.11 -18.15 -0.74
C THR A 144 4.74 -17.63 -2.05
N PRO A 145 5.85 -16.95 -2.05
CA PRO A 145 6.52 -16.16 -1.02
C PRO A 145 5.93 -14.78 -0.81
N ASP A 146 5.00 -14.33 -1.67
CA ASP A 146 4.40 -13.00 -1.67
C ASP A 146 2.88 -13.02 -1.53
N PHE A 147 2.37 -11.97 -0.97
CA PHE A 147 0.94 -11.66 -0.91
C PHE A 147 0.69 -10.32 -1.61
N THR A 148 -0.22 -10.32 -2.59
CA THR A 148 -0.50 -9.12 -3.37
C THR A 148 -1.69 -8.34 -2.81
N VAL A 149 -1.49 -7.05 -2.56
CA VAL A 149 -2.52 -6.12 -2.11
C VAL A 149 -2.82 -5.10 -3.19
N SER A 150 -4.08 -4.98 -3.59
CA SER A 150 -4.52 -3.96 -4.56
C SER A 150 -4.86 -2.66 -3.85
N LEU A 151 -4.15 -1.58 -4.15
CA LEU A 151 -4.30 -0.27 -3.53
C LEU A 151 -4.54 0.82 -4.58
N ASN A 152 -5.39 1.80 -4.23
CA ASN A 152 -5.61 2.99 -5.05
C ASN A 152 -4.66 4.10 -4.58
N PHE A 153 -3.58 4.35 -5.31
CA PHE A 153 -2.60 5.35 -4.93
C PHE A 153 -2.90 6.76 -5.42
N ASN A 154 -3.60 6.90 -6.53
CA ASN A 154 -3.89 8.20 -7.14
C ASN A 154 -5.41 8.50 -7.15
N SER A 155 -5.76 9.75 -7.41
CA SER A 155 -7.14 10.21 -7.55
C SER A 155 -7.81 9.69 -8.83
N LEU A 156 -7.04 9.13 -9.75
CA LEU A 156 -7.52 8.62 -11.04
C LEU A 156 -8.10 7.21 -10.95
N ASN A 157 -8.30 6.71 -9.73
CA ASN A 157 -8.97 5.45 -9.43
C ASN A 157 -8.31 4.19 -10.03
N SER A 158 -7.04 4.28 -10.43
CA SER A 158 -6.28 3.12 -10.91
C SER A 158 -5.82 2.26 -9.74
N LYS A 159 -6.25 1.01 -9.71
CA LYS A 159 -5.77 0.01 -8.75
C LYS A 159 -4.37 -0.43 -9.14
N VAL A 160 -3.48 -0.43 -8.17
CA VAL A 160 -2.11 -0.91 -8.33
C VAL A 160 -1.90 -2.08 -7.39
N ASP A 161 -1.42 -3.16 -7.95
CA ASP A 161 -1.12 -4.37 -7.20
C ASP A 161 0.29 -4.28 -6.61
N VAL A 162 0.36 -4.37 -5.29
CA VAL A 162 1.60 -4.29 -4.52
C VAL A 162 1.90 -5.65 -3.93
N PRO A 163 2.91 -6.37 -4.45
CA PRO A 163 3.37 -7.61 -3.84
C PRO A 163 4.16 -7.30 -2.56
N ILE A 164 3.80 -8.00 -1.50
CA ILE A 164 4.45 -7.93 -0.19
C ILE A 164 5.10 -9.29 0.07
N VAL A 165 6.42 -9.30 0.16
CA VAL A 165 7.23 -10.51 0.35
C VAL A 165 7.63 -10.63 1.80
N LEU A 166 7.45 -11.81 2.41
CA LEU A 166 8.00 -12.13 3.72
C LEU A 166 9.46 -12.56 3.56
N ASN A 167 10.38 -11.80 4.17
CA ASN A 167 11.81 -12.06 4.07
C ASN A 167 12.33 -12.99 5.17
N SER A 168 11.97 -12.74 6.42
CA SER A 168 12.44 -13.54 7.55
C SER A 168 11.51 -13.48 8.76
N VAL A 169 11.58 -14.51 9.57
CA VAL A 169 10.93 -14.61 10.88
C VAL A 169 12.00 -14.95 11.91
N GLN A 170 12.10 -14.16 12.96
CA GLN A 170 13.03 -14.35 14.08
C GLN A 170 12.24 -14.32 15.37
N THR A 171 12.47 -15.32 16.23
CA THR A 171 11.84 -15.38 17.56
C THR A 171 12.91 -15.22 18.62
N ALA A 172 12.69 -14.34 19.57
CA ALA A 172 13.53 -14.11 20.73
C ALA A 172 12.70 -14.29 22.01
N GLU A 173 13.27 -14.97 22.97
CA GLU A 173 12.73 -15.09 24.31
C GLU A 173 13.54 -14.20 25.24
N ASP A 174 12.92 -13.18 25.79
CA ASP A 174 13.56 -12.29 26.76
C ASP A 174 13.22 -12.75 28.18
N TYR A 175 14.26 -13.11 28.91
CA TYR A 175 14.20 -13.39 30.34
C TYR A 175 14.86 -12.23 31.08
N GLU A 176 14.07 -11.30 31.62
CA GLU A 176 14.61 -10.28 32.52
C GLU A 176 14.48 -10.75 33.99
N GLY A 177 15.63 -11.02 34.62
CA GLY A 177 15.77 -11.18 36.06
C GLY A 177 15.32 -12.51 36.68
N THR A 178 15.20 -12.56 37.98
CA THR A 178 14.81 -13.71 38.82
C THR A 178 13.50 -14.36 38.38
N PHE A 179 13.37 -15.66 38.59
CA PHE A 179 12.27 -16.59 38.22
C PHE A 179 10.82 -16.10 38.35
N GLN A 180 10.59 -14.91 38.88
CA GLN A 180 9.26 -14.31 39.13
C GLN A 180 8.87 -13.18 38.16
N ILE A 181 9.77 -12.72 37.28
CA ILE A 181 9.52 -11.54 36.47
C ILE A 181 9.27 -11.97 35.02
N ARG A 182 8.16 -11.51 34.53
CA ARG A 182 7.55 -11.57 33.20
C ARG A 182 8.41 -12.13 32.08
N ARG A 183 8.12 -13.36 31.69
CA ARG A 183 8.57 -13.95 30.42
C ARG A 183 7.78 -13.27 29.28
N SER A 184 8.47 -12.71 28.32
CA SER A 184 7.88 -12.24 27.07
C SER A 184 8.55 -12.94 25.89
N VAL A 185 7.74 -13.48 25.00
CA VAL A 185 8.20 -14.04 23.73
C VAL A 185 7.91 -13.01 22.65
N THR A 186 8.96 -12.60 21.94
CA THR A 186 8.84 -11.61 20.86
C THR A 186 9.24 -12.24 19.55
N SER A 187 8.34 -12.26 18.57
CA SER A 187 8.69 -12.61 17.19
C SER A 187 8.72 -11.38 16.31
N THR A 188 9.78 -11.30 15.52
CA THR A 188 10.00 -10.21 14.55
C THR A 188 9.94 -10.78 13.14
N LEU A 189 8.98 -10.29 12.35
CA LEU A 189 8.81 -10.64 10.95
C LEU A 189 9.18 -9.45 10.09
N THR A 190 10.02 -9.66 9.08
CA THR A 190 10.43 -8.60 8.14
C THR A 190 9.81 -8.84 6.78
N PHE A 191 9.26 -7.76 6.21
CA PHE A 191 8.58 -7.78 4.93
C PHE A 191 9.14 -6.72 4.00
N THR A 192 9.05 -6.97 2.69
CA THR A 192 9.36 -6.00 1.65
C THR A 192 8.16 -5.85 0.72
N ALA A 193 7.58 -4.65 0.68
CA ALA A 193 6.53 -4.28 -0.25
C ALA A 193 7.15 -3.60 -1.48
N LYS A 194 6.90 -4.14 -2.68
CA LYS A 194 7.38 -3.57 -3.94
C LYS A 194 6.34 -2.62 -4.51
N THR A 195 6.52 -1.34 -4.29
CA THR A 195 5.55 -0.30 -4.66
C THR A 195 6.12 0.70 -5.67
N TYR A 196 5.24 1.57 -6.15
CA TYR A 196 5.58 2.74 -6.97
C TYR A 196 5.13 4.01 -6.27
N ILE A 197 5.96 5.05 -6.37
CA ILE A 197 5.63 6.38 -5.88
C ILE A 197 5.30 7.26 -7.08
N TYR A 198 4.16 7.92 -7.01
CA TYR A 198 3.61 8.75 -8.06
C TYR A 198 3.92 10.22 -7.81
N GLY A 199 4.28 10.95 -8.88
CA GLY A 199 4.49 12.38 -8.86
C GLY A 199 3.20 13.19 -8.85
N LYS A 200 3.33 14.50 -9.04
CA LYS A 200 2.21 15.42 -9.21
C LYS A 200 1.47 15.12 -10.51
N ILE A 201 0.15 15.10 -10.45
CA ILE A 201 -0.72 15.09 -11.63
C ILE A 201 -0.76 16.52 -12.16
N LYS A 202 -0.44 16.71 -13.43
CA LYS A 202 -0.61 17.98 -14.14
C LYS A 202 -1.97 17.95 -14.82
N GLU A 203 -2.85 18.77 -14.35
CA GLU A 203 -4.08 19.13 -15.04
C GLU A 203 -3.66 20.15 -16.09
N THR A 204 -3.50 19.72 -17.32
CA THR A 204 -3.29 20.61 -18.45
C THR A 204 -4.62 20.67 -19.17
N PRO A 205 -5.23 21.84 -19.38
CA PRO A 205 -6.37 21.97 -20.26
C PRO A 205 -5.87 21.76 -21.70
N ASN A 206 -5.59 20.51 -22.05
CA ASN A 206 -5.33 20.14 -23.42
C ASN A 206 -6.67 19.81 -24.02
N TYR A 207 -7.10 20.64 -24.95
CA TYR A 207 -8.28 20.37 -25.74
C TYR A 207 -8.05 19.09 -26.53
N ILE A 208 -8.95 18.14 -26.35
CA ILE A 208 -9.03 16.96 -27.21
C ILE A 208 -9.46 17.49 -28.58
N ILE A 209 -8.76 17.09 -29.64
CA ILE A 209 -9.21 17.40 -31.00
C ILE A 209 -10.49 16.59 -31.21
N GLU A 210 -11.62 17.22 -31.11
CA GLU A 210 -12.92 16.57 -31.30
C GLU A 210 -13.27 16.49 -32.80
N THR A 211 -12.80 17.45 -33.60
CA THR A 211 -13.05 17.51 -35.05
C THR A 211 -11.80 17.96 -35.77
N ALA A 212 -11.47 17.30 -36.87
CA ALA A 212 -10.44 17.74 -37.80
C ALA A 212 -11.08 17.91 -39.19
N ASP A 213 -11.16 19.14 -39.66
CA ASP A 213 -11.63 19.44 -41.02
C ASP A 213 -10.45 19.30 -42.01
N ILE A 214 -10.48 18.27 -42.84
CA ILE A 214 -9.47 18.03 -43.88
C ILE A 214 -10.07 18.36 -45.25
N ASN A 215 -9.59 19.43 -45.86
CA ASN A 215 -10.00 19.82 -47.19
C ASN A 215 -9.02 19.28 -48.25
N PHE A 216 -9.50 18.45 -49.14
CA PHE A 216 -8.73 17.96 -50.28
C PHE A 216 -9.08 18.82 -51.51
N PHE A 217 -8.08 19.40 -52.15
CA PHE A 217 -8.24 20.13 -53.40
C PHE A 217 -7.87 19.25 -54.57
N ASP A 218 -8.83 19.01 -55.47
CA ASP A 218 -8.60 18.32 -56.74
C ASP A 218 -8.47 19.33 -57.85
N GLY A 219 -7.23 19.77 -58.12
CA GLY A 219 -6.91 20.75 -59.17
C GLY A 219 -7.12 22.21 -58.80
N LEU A 220 -6.66 23.11 -59.67
CA LEU A 220 -6.60 24.56 -59.43
C LEU A 220 -7.94 25.28 -59.34
N ASP A 221 -9.05 24.63 -59.69
CA ASP A 221 -10.33 25.33 -59.87
C ASP A 221 -11.57 24.74 -59.21
N LYS A 222 -11.50 23.67 -58.44
CA LYS A 222 -12.65 23.15 -57.67
C LYS A 222 -12.19 22.56 -56.33
N ALA A 223 -12.58 23.25 -55.25
CA ALA A 223 -12.55 22.67 -53.92
C ALA A 223 -13.70 21.64 -53.78
N THR A 224 -13.38 20.35 -53.76
CA THR A 224 -14.31 19.33 -53.26
C THR A 224 -14.12 19.25 -51.78
N ASP A 225 -15.06 19.81 -51.03
CA ASP A 225 -15.04 19.72 -49.56
C ASP A 225 -15.36 18.31 -49.14
N TYR A 226 -14.33 17.54 -48.75
CA TYR A 226 -14.53 16.32 -47.98
C TYR A 226 -14.47 16.71 -46.50
N LYS A 227 -15.58 16.68 -45.82
CA LYS A 227 -15.60 16.78 -44.36
C LYS A 227 -15.34 15.41 -43.74
N PHE A 228 -14.28 15.34 -43.00
CA PHE A 228 -13.94 14.16 -42.22
C PHE A 228 -14.34 14.46 -40.76
N ASP A 229 -15.49 13.97 -40.33
CA ASP A 229 -15.89 14.03 -38.92
C ASP A 229 -15.26 12.84 -38.19
N ILE A 230 -14.29 13.12 -37.32
CA ILE A 230 -13.75 12.12 -36.41
C ILE A 230 -14.59 12.19 -35.13
N GLY A 231 -15.62 11.37 -35.06
CA GLY A 231 -16.40 11.17 -33.85
C GLY A 231 -15.69 10.19 -32.91
N TYR A 232 -15.42 10.62 -31.68
CA TYR A 232 -14.95 9.72 -30.63
C TYR A 232 -16.16 9.14 -29.87
N THR A 233 -16.41 7.85 -30.02
CA THR A 233 -17.34 7.10 -29.18
C THR A 233 -16.56 6.03 -28.41
N GLY A 234 -16.10 6.39 -27.21
CA GLY A 234 -15.64 5.55 -26.11
C GLY A 234 -14.58 4.48 -26.37
N ASP A 235 -14.59 3.73 -27.48
CA ASP A 235 -13.68 2.60 -27.71
C ASP A 235 -13.13 2.47 -29.15
N SER A 236 -13.57 3.30 -30.09
CA SER A 236 -13.07 3.23 -31.47
C SER A 236 -13.22 4.57 -32.19
N ILE A 237 -12.20 4.89 -32.99
CA ILE A 237 -12.24 6.00 -33.94
C ILE A 237 -13.09 5.54 -35.11
N ILE A 238 -14.30 6.06 -35.23
CA ILE A 238 -15.18 5.85 -36.40
C ILE A 238 -15.03 7.08 -37.28
N GLY A 239 -14.35 6.92 -38.39
CA GLY A 239 -14.32 7.94 -39.45
C GLY A 239 -15.47 7.72 -40.41
N ASP A 240 -16.38 8.67 -40.49
CA ASP A 240 -17.43 8.69 -41.52
C ASP A 240 -17.07 9.72 -42.60
N VAL A 241 -16.98 9.26 -43.84
CA VAL A 241 -16.68 10.14 -44.99
C VAL A 241 -17.97 10.57 -45.63
N HIS A 242 -18.39 11.81 -45.42
CA HIS A 242 -19.53 12.40 -46.11
C HIS A 242 -19.07 13.12 -47.38
N TYR A 243 -19.56 12.66 -48.52
CA TYR A 243 -19.46 13.37 -49.78
C TYR A 243 -20.59 14.43 -49.82
N VAL A 244 -20.21 15.70 -49.85
CA VAL A 244 -21.15 16.81 -50.09
C VAL A 244 -21.02 17.23 -51.56
N PRO A 245 -22.06 17.05 -52.41
CA PRO A 245 -21.99 17.37 -53.81
C PRO A 245 -21.94 18.90 -54.09
#